data_bc695c38a615bbfc97c632b8915e2255
#
_entry.id   bc695c38a615bbfc97c632b8915e2255
#
_cell.length_a   1.000
_cell.length_b   1.000
_cell.length_c   1.000
_cell.angle_alpha   90.00
_cell.angle_beta   90.00
_cell.angle_gamma   90.00
#
_symmetry.space_group_name_H-M   'P 1'
#
loop_
_entity.id
_entity.type
_entity.pdbx_description
1 polymer ?
#
loop_
_entity_poly.entity_id
_entity_poly.type
_entity_poly.pdbx_seq_one_letter_code
_entity_poly.pdbx_strand_id
1 'polypeptide(L)'
;MYEIKRGGHADMKRIYPMLEHDFHEWERPSLADCHLGLIRGAELLLLKDESGLEAGYAYMLRDAARRYALLGWLAVYPTIRGAGTGAQFLELIKARYARYECVFIEVTEYPELEKARRLAGFYKRHGWCETGIPYAIGGRETLLLHRGEAPQRADLRGVLEAVYAPMYGPKF
;
A
#
# COMPACT_ATOMS: atom_id res chain seq x y z
N MET A 1 -3.15 -13.97 17.74
CA MET A 1 -1.98 -13.34 17.05
C MET A 1 -2.26 -13.34 15.57
N TYR A 2 -1.75 -12.35 14.81
CA TYR A 2 -1.90 -12.33 13.34
C TYR A 2 -0.56 -12.66 12.67
N GLU A 3 -0.63 -13.22 11.46
CA GLU A 3 0.51 -13.43 10.58
C GLU A 3 0.21 -12.96 9.15
N ILE A 4 1.26 -12.67 8.39
CA ILE A 4 1.15 -12.38 6.97
C ILE A 4 1.45 -13.62 6.14
N LYS A 5 0.52 -13.99 5.26
CA LYS A 5 0.74 -14.97 4.18
C LYS A 5 0.81 -14.26 2.83
N ARG A 6 1.64 -14.75 1.94
CA ARG A 6 1.67 -14.28 0.56
C ARG A 6 0.51 -14.88 -0.21
N GLY A 7 -0.32 -14.03 -0.81
CA GLY A 7 -1.39 -14.41 -1.72
C GLY A 7 -0.89 -14.55 -3.15
N GLY A 8 -1.64 -15.30 -3.95
CA GLY A 8 -1.40 -15.53 -5.36
C GLY A 8 -2.51 -14.96 -6.25
N HIS A 9 -2.49 -15.36 -7.52
CA HIS A 9 -3.47 -14.92 -8.52
C HIS A 9 -4.92 -15.30 -8.18
N ALA A 10 -5.13 -16.50 -7.61
CA ALA A 10 -6.45 -16.93 -7.18
C ALA A 10 -6.98 -16.06 -6.03
N ASP A 11 -6.11 -15.72 -5.07
CA ASP A 11 -6.47 -14.82 -3.98
C ASP A 11 -6.77 -13.42 -4.50
N MET A 12 -5.97 -12.91 -5.44
CA MET A 12 -6.21 -11.59 -6.04
C MET A 12 -7.58 -11.52 -6.72
N LYS A 13 -7.93 -12.54 -7.50
CA LYS A 13 -9.25 -12.64 -8.16
C LYS A 13 -10.39 -12.64 -7.13
N ARG A 14 -10.22 -13.33 -6.01
CA ARG A 14 -11.21 -13.41 -4.94
C ARG A 14 -11.35 -12.09 -4.16
N ILE A 15 -10.25 -11.38 -3.96
CA ILE A 15 -10.20 -10.12 -3.19
C ILE A 15 -10.62 -8.92 -4.03
N TYR A 16 -10.43 -8.97 -5.34
CA TYR A 16 -10.64 -7.82 -6.21
C TYR A 16 -12.03 -7.15 -6.06
N PRO A 17 -13.16 -7.87 -5.91
CA PRO A 17 -14.44 -7.22 -5.62
C PRO A 17 -14.47 -6.41 -4.32
N MET A 18 -13.68 -6.80 -3.31
CA MET A 18 -13.55 -6.02 -2.06
C MET A 18 -12.73 -4.76 -2.29
N LEU A 19 -11.68 -4.84 -3.11
CA LEU A 19 -10.90 -3.69 -3.52
C LEU A 19 -11.77 -2.70 -4.31
N GLU A 20 -12.66 -3.19 -5.17
CA GLU A 20 -13.65 -2.37 -5.88
C GLU A 20 -14.64 -1.68 -4.94
N HIS A 21 -15.02 -2.33 -3.85
CA HIS A 21 -15.90 -1.76 -2.84
C HIS A 21 -15.19 -0.72 -1.95
N ASP A 22 -13.94 -0.98 -1.56
CA ASP A 22 -13.23 -0.18 -0.56
C ASP A 22 -12.54 1.07 -1.17
N PHE A 23 -12.25 1.06 -2.49
CA PHE A 23 -11.50 2.11 -3.18
C PHE A 23 -12.23 2.61 -4.43
N HIS A 24 -12.11 3.90 -4.71
CA HIS A 24 -12.69 4.51 -5.91
C HIS A 24 -12.05 3.98 -7.20
N GLU A 25 -12.79 4.00 -8.29
CA GLU A 25 -12.33 3.50 -9.59
C GLU A 25 -11.02 4.14 -10.05
N TRP A 26 -10.84 5.43 -9.80
CA TRP A 26 -9.61 6.16 -10.15
C TRP A 26 -8.42 5.89 -9.23
N GLU A 27 -8.65 5.29 -8.04
CA GLU A 27 -7.58 4.94 -7.08
C GLU A 27 -7.06 3.52 -7.27
N ARG A 28 -7.80 2.69 -7.96
CA ARG A 28 -7.53 1.26 -8.03
C ARG A 28 -7.07 0.82 -9.42
N PRO A 29 -6.14 -0.13 -9.50
CA PRO A 29 -5.76 -0.74 -10.75
C PRO A 29 -6.87 -1.66 -11.28
N SER A 30 -6.80 -2.01 -12.55
CA SER A 30 -7.60 -3.13 -13.07
C SER A 30 -7.13 -4.46 -12.47
N LEU A 31 -8.00 -5.47 -12.52
CA LEU A 31 -7.61 -6.84 -12.11
C LEU A 31 -6.44 -7.36 -12.96
N ALA A 32 -6.39 -7.00 -14.24
CA ALA A 32 -5.30 -7.36 -15.14
C ALA A 32 -3.97 -6.73 -14.70
N ASP A 33 -3.98 -5.45 -14.31
CA ASP A 33 -2.80 -4.76 -13.78
C ASP A 33 -2.32 -5.38 -12.47
N CYS A 34 -3.26 -5.75 -11.57
CA CYS A 34 -2.92 -6.48 -10.35
C CYS A 34 -2.21 -7.80 -10.66
N HIS A 35 -2.73 -8.58 -11.62
CA HIS A 35 -2.10 -9.83 -12.02
C HIS A 35 -0.73 -9.61 -12.66
N LEU A 36 -0.61 -8.60 -13.50
CA LEU A 36 0.67 -8.23 -14.12
C LEU A 36 1.70 -7.81 -13.07
N GLY A 37 1.27 -7.01 -12.09
CA GLY A 37 2.09 -6.63 -10.95
C GLY A 37 2.62 -7.83 -10.18
N LEU A 38 1.76 -8.82 -9.88
CA LEU A 38 2.18 -10.06 -9.18
C LEU A 38 3.22 -10.86 -9.97
N ILE A 39 3.07 -10.95 -11.29
CA ILE A 39 4.05 -11.60 -12.18
C ILE A 39 5.39 -10.87 -12.12
N ARG A 40 5.38 -9.54 -12.06
CA ARG A 40 6.57 -8.69 -12.11
C ARG A 40 7.15 -8.33 -10.74
N GLY A 41 6.63 -8.93 -9.67
CA GLY A 41 7.24 -8.84 -8.35
C GLY A 41 6.50 -8.02 -7.31
N ALA A 42 5.32 -7.49 -7.58
CA ALA A 42 4.44 -7.00 -6.53
C ALA A 42 4.02 -8.13 -5.59
N GLU A 43 3.53 -7.80 -4.41
CA GLU A 43 3.10 -8.80 -3.43
C GLU A 43 1.68 -8.51 -2.95
N LEU A 44 0.82 -9.52 -3.03
CA LEU A 44 -0.41 -9.56 -2.27
C LEU A 44 -0.12 -10.17 -0.90
N LEU A 45 -0.46 -9.45 0.15
CA LEU A 45 -0.29 -9.89 1.54
C LEU A 45 -1.67 -10.14 2.14
N LEU A 46 -1.86 -11.31 2.72
CA LEU A 46 -3.08 -11.72 3.43
C LEU A 46 -2.79 -11.71 4.92
N LEU A 47 -3.57 -10.96 5.68
CA LEU A 47 -3.52 -11.00 7.14
C LEU A 47 -4.40 -12.17 7.61
N LYS A 48 -3.82 -13.11 8.34
CA LYS A 48 -4.54 -14.26 8.89
C LYS A 48 -4.38 -14.33 10.40
N ASP A 49 -5.43 -14.75 11.07
CA ASP A 49 -5.40 -15.06 12.50
C ASP A 49 -4.87 -16.48 12.75
N GLU A 50 -4.76 -16.86 14.03
CA GLU A 50 -4.27 -18.19 14.45
C GLU A 50 -5.10 -19.36 13.93
N SER A 51 -6.38 -19.15 13.62
CA SER A 51 -7.25 -20.17 13.04
C SER A 51 -7.08 -20.26 11.51
N GLY A 52 -6.27 -19.37 10.91
CA GLY A 52 -6.10 -19.24 9.47
C GLY A 52 -7.20 -18.42 8.79
N LEU A 53 -8.13 -17.84 9.58
CA LEU A 53 -9.17 -16.96 9.04
C LEU A 53 -8.54 -15.66 8.57
N GLU A 54 -8.95 -15.23 7.39
CA GLU A 54 -8.44 -14.01 6.76
C GLU A 54 -9.10 -12.76 7.39
N ALA A 55 -8.26 -11.81 7.79
CA ALA A 55 -8.63 -10.59 8.50
C ALA A 55 -8.50 -9.33 7.65
N GLY A 56 -7.76 -9.40 6.55
CA GLY A 56 -7.52 -8.28 5.67
C GLY A 56 -6.50 -8.60 4.60
N TYR A 57 -6.25 -7.62 3.74
CA TYR A 57 -5.27 -7.72 2.68
C TYR A 57 -4.48 -6.42 2.51
N ALA A 58 -3.28 -6.53 1.94
CA ALA A 58 -2.52 -5.41 1.44
C ALA A 58 -1.86 -5.76 0.10
N TYR A 59 -1.70 -4.76 -0.76
CA TYR A 59 -0.99 -4.92 -2.01
C TYR A 59 0.23 -4.01 -2.02
N MET A 60 1.40 -4.60 -2.17
CA MET A 60 2.69 -3.93 -2.12
C MET A 60 3.30 -3.87 -3.51
N LEU A 61 3.62 -2.67 -3.94
CA LEU A 61 4.47 -2.43 -5.10
C LEU A 61 5.92 -2.28 -4.64
N ARG A 62 6.87 -2.63 -5.49
CA ARG A 62 8.28 -2.49 -5.16
C ARG A 62 9.14 -2.40 -6.42
N ASP A 63 10.23 -1.67 -6.33
CA ASP A 63 11.21 -1.59 -7.40
C ASP A 63 11.96 -2.93 -7.60
N ALA A 64 12.54 -3.11 -8.78
CA ALA A 64 13.26 -4.34 -9.11
C ALA A 64 14.48 -4.59 -8.20
N ALA A 65 15.13 -3.53 -7.75
CA ALA A 65 16.28 -3.60 -6.84
C ALA A 65 15.88 -3.88 -5.37
N ARG A 66 14.58 -3.85 -5.05
CA ARG A 66 14.04 -4.03 -3.70
C ARG A 66 14.58 -3.04 -2.66
N ARG A 67 14.85 -1.83 -3.10
CA ARG A 67 15.27 -0.71 -2.25
C ARG A 67 14.08 0.11 -1.78
N TYR A 68 13.07 0.24 -2.63
CA TYR A 68 11.89 1.05 -2.42
C TYR A 68 10.61 0.22 -2.56
N ALA A 69 9.62 0.51 -1.73
CA ALA A 69 8.30 -0.11 -1.83
C ALA A 69 7.19 0.92 -1.60
N LEU A 70 5.99 0.62 -2.08
CA LEU A 70 4.78 1.38 -1.84
C LEU A 70 3.70 0.44 -1.32
N LEU A 71 3.12 0.80 -0.18
CA LEU A 71 1.87 0.21 0.28
C LEU A 71 0.73 0.85 -0.51
N GLY A 72 0.36 0.22 -1.61
CA GLY A 72 -0.66 0.75 -2.53
C GLY A 72 -2.06 0.66 -1.93
N TRP A 73 -2.45 -0.52 -1.47
CA TRP A 73 -3.78 -0.75 -0.89
C TRP A 73 -3.65 -1.57 0.38
N LEU A 74 -4.41 -1.18 1.41
CA LEU A 74 -4.51 -1.90 2.67
C LEU A 74 -5.95 -1.83 3.16
N ALA A 75 -6.54 -2.99 3.44
CA ALA A 75 -7.85 -3.08 4.02
C ALA A 75 -7.92 -4.15 5.13
N VAL A 76 -8.66 -3.84 6.18
CA VAL A 76 -9.10 -4.78 7.21
C VAL A 76 -10.59 -5.03 7.00
N TYR A 77 -11.00 -6.28 7.05
CA TYR A 77 -12.39 -6.64 6.82
C TYR A 77 -13.34 -6.00 7.85
N PRO A 78 -14.52 -5.54 7.41
CA PRO A 78 -15.44 -4.78 8.26
C PRO A 78 -15.78 -5.45 9.60
N THR A 79 -15.91 -6.78 9.58
CA THR A 79 -16.28 -7.59 10.77
C THR A 79 -15.24 -7.57 11.89
N ILE A 80 -14.01 -7.16 11.60
CA ILE A 80 -12.87 -7.16 12.54
C ILE A 80 -12.21 -5.78 12.68
N ARG A 81 -12.82 -4.74 12.12
CA ARG A 81 -12.36 -3.36 12.33
C ARG A 81 -12.57 -2.94 13.78
N GLY A 82 -11.75 -2.03 14.28
CA GLY A 82 -11.89 -1.44 15.62
C GLY A 82 -11.09 -2.14 16.72
N ALA A 83 -10.60 -3.36 16.51
CA ALA A 83 -9.82 -4.12 17.50
C ALA A 83 -8.29 -3.91 17.40
N GLY A 84 -7.82 -2.84 16.77
CA GLY A 84 -6.39 -2.61 16.54
C GLY A 84 -5.76 -3.47 15.44
N THR A 85 -6.58 -4.24 14.71
CA THR A 85 -6.12 -5.15 13.64
C THR A 85 -5.32 -4.44 12.55
N GLY A 86 -5.76 -3.24 12.15
CA GLY A 86 -5.02 -2.44 11.16
C GLY A 86 -3.63 -2.03 11.64
N ALA A 87 -3.49 -1.70 12.92
CA ALA A 87 -2.21 -1.39 13.53
C ALA A 87 -1.28 -2.61 13.54
N GLN A 88 -1.78 -3.77 13.94
CA GLN A 88 -1.01 -5.02 13.91
C GLN A 88 -0.59 -5.39 12.50
N PHE A 89 -1.48 -5.23 11.51
CA PHE A 89 -1.14 -5.47 10.11
C PHE A 89 -0.01 -4.54 9.65
N LEU A 90 -0.11 -3.27 9.99
CA LEU A 90 0.93 -2.28 9.63
C LEU A 90 2.28 -2.62 10.28
N GLU A 91 2.31 -3.05 11.54
CA GLU A 91 3.55 -3.50 12.20
C GLU A 91 4.16 -4.74 11.52
N LEU A 92 3.35 -5.70 11.12
CA LEU A 92 3.82 -6.87 10.37
C LEU A 92 4.38 -6.49 8.98
N ILE A 93 3.74 -5.54 8.29
CA ILE A 93 4.26 -5.00 7.02
C ILE A 93 5.60 -4.30 7.27
N LYS A 94 5.69 -3.46 8.30
CA LYS A 94 6.95 -2.78 8.67
C LYS A 94 8.08 -3.76 8.93
N ALA A 95 7.82 -4.84 9.66
CA ALA A 95 8.81 -5.88 9.93
C ALA A 95 9.25 -6.60 8.64
N ARG A 96 8.30 -6.93 7.77
CA ARG A 96 8.57 -7.59 6.48
C ARG A 96 9.45 -6.75 5.54
N TYR A 97 9.23 -5.43 5.53
CA TYR A 97 9.93 -4.48 4.67
C TYR A 97 11.05 -3.71 5.41
N ALA A 98 11.52 -4.20 6.55
CA ALA A 98 12.53 -3.52 7.38
C ALA A 98 13.88 -3.33 6.68
N ARG A 99 14.19 -4.12 5.63
CA ARG A 99 15.43 -4.01 4.85
C ARG A 99 15.33 -3.05 3.66
N TYR A 100 14.14 -2.52 3.38
CA TYR A 100 13.97 -1.52 2.33
C TYR A 100 14.46 -0.18 2.84
N GLU A 101 15.12 0.59 1.97
CA GLU A 101 15.60 1.93 2.31
C GLU A 101 14.45 2.86 2.65
N CYS A 102 13.39 2.78 1.86
CA CYS A 102 12.18 3.54 2.09
C CYS A 102 10.92 2.76 1.66
N VAL A 103 9.88 2.88 2.47
CA VAL A 103 8.54 2.43 2.12
C VAL A 103 7.62 3.63 2.11
N PHE A 104 6.83 3.78 1.04
CA PHE A 104 5.87 4.87 0.86
C PHE A 104 4.45 4.43 1.14
N ILE A 105 3.60 5.40 1.48
CA ILE A 105 2.14 5.29 1.51
C ILE A 105 1.58 6.55 0.86
N GLU A 106 0.57 6.37 0.02
CA GLU A 106 -0.20 7.45 -0.57
C GLU A 106 -1.55 7.56 0.13
N VAL A 107 -1.89 8.78 0.55
CA VAL A 107 -3.23 9.11 1.04
C VAL A 107 -3.88 10.00 0.00
N THR A 108 -4.65 9.37 -0.88
CA THR A 108 -5.22 9.99 -2.09
C THR A 108 -6.55 10.71 -1.89
N GLU A 109 -7.13 10.66 -0.69
CA GLU A 109 -8.29 11.47 -0.38
C GLU A 109 -7.87 12.92 -0.12
N TYR A 110 -8.72 13.87 -0.51
CA TYR A 110 -8.48 15.30 -0.29
C TYR A 110 -8.04 15.55 1.16
N PRO A 111 -6.93 16.27 1.38
CA PRO A 111 -6.39 16.52 2.72
C PRO A 111 -7.40 17.17 3.69
N GLU A 112 -8.37 17.90 3.16
CA GLU A 112 -9.43 18.57 3.92
C GLU A 112 -10.55 17.64 4.38
N LEU A 113 -10.67 16.41 3.80
CA LEU A 113 -11.68 15.46 4.25
C LEU A 113 -11.29 14.84 5.59
N GLU A 114 -12.25 14.71 6.48
CA GLU A 114 -12.03 14.14 7.81
C GLU A 114 -11.47 12.70 7.74
N LYS A 115 -11.93 11.91 6.77
CA LYS A 115 -11.44 10.54 6.54
C LYS A 115 -9.97 10.54 6.17
N ALA A 116 -9.53 11.40 5.24
CA ALA A 116 -8.13 11.52 4.84
C ALA A 116 -7.24 11.95 6.02
N ARG A 117 -7.69 12.93 6.81
CA ARG A 117 -6.97 13.38 8.02
C ARG A 117 -6.84 12.25 9.05
N ARG A 118 -7.90 11.49 9.29
CA ARG A 118 -7.86 10.34 10.22
C ARG A 118 -6.92 9.26 9.74
N LEU A 119 -6.92 8.96 8.43
CA LEU A 119 -6.05 7.97 7.82
C LEU A 119 -4.58 8.41 7.88
N ALA A 120 -4.27 9.66 7.51
CA ALA A 120 -2.92 10.22 7.65
C ALA A 120 -2.46 10.21 9.11
N GLY A 121 -3.33 10.62 10.04
CA GLY A 121 -3.07 10.55 11.49
C GLY A 121 -2.83 9.13 11.99
N PHE A 122 -3.53 8.14 11.46
CA PHE A 122 -3.28 6.73 11.77
C PHE A 122 -1.87 6.33 11.36
N TYR A 123 -1.46 6.57 10.13
CA TYR A 123 -0.11 6.23 9.66
C TYR A 123 0.98 6.97 10.43
N LYS A 124 0.79 8.27 10.72
CA LYS A 124 1.76 9.06 11.51
C LYS A 124 1.96 8.49 12.90
N ARG A 125 0.89 8.09 13.61
CA ARG A 125 1.00 7.44 14.93
C ARG A 125 1.75 6.11 14.89
N HIS A 126 1.85 5.48 13.70
CA HIS A 126 2.59 4.24 13.49
C HIS A 126 3.98 4.46 12.85
N GLY A 127 4.52 5.68 12.97
CA GLY A 127 5.90 5.98 12.59
C GLY A 127 6.13 6.28 11.10
N TRP A 128 5.09 6.75 10.41
CA TRP A 128 5.20 7.28 9.07
C TRP A 128 5.30 8.81 9.12
N CYS A 129 6.12 9.39 8.26
CA CYS A 129 6.35 10.83 8.17
C CYS A 129 5.90 11.36 6.81
N GLU A 130 5.50 12.63 6.75
CA GLU A 130 5.27 13.28 5.46
C GLU A 130 6.58 13.55 4.75
N THR A 131 6.61 13.34 3.43
CA THR A 131 7.79 13.73 2.63
C THR A 131 7.97 15.24 2.57
N GLY A 132 6.90 16.01 2.77
CA GLY A 132 6.88 17.46 2.55
C GLY A 132 7.01 17.87 1.08
N ILE A 133 6.95 16.91 0.17
CA ILE A 133 7.08 17.12 -1.27
C ILE A 133 5.67 17.13 -1.88
N PRO A 134 5.28 18.21 -2.61
CA PRO A 134 4.02 18.23 -3.35
C PRO A 134 3.95 17.06 -4.32
N TYR A 135 2.89 16.29 -4.24
CA TYR A 135 2.68 15.09 -5.04
C TYR A 135 1.22 15.02 -5.51
N ALA A 136 1.01 14.53 -6.72
CA ALA A 136 -0.33 14.37 -7.27
C ALA A 136 -0.42 13.09 -8.11
N ILE A 137 -1.55 12.40 -8.01
CA ILE A 137 -1.90 11.24 -8.82
C ILE A 137 -3.13 11.60 -9.67
N GLY A 138 -3.03 11.45 -10.99
CA GLY A 138 -4.14 11.78 -11.88
C GLY A 138 -4.66 13.21 -11.73
N GLY A 139 -3.77 14.17 -11.41
CA GLY A 139 -4.12 15.56 -11.15
C GLY A 139 -4.75 15.85 -9.78
N ARG A 140 -4.79 14.87 -8.88
CA ARG A 140 -5.31 15.02 -7.52
C ARG A 140 -4.17 15.16 -6.52
N GLU A 141 -4.22 16.17 -5.68
CA GLU A 141 -3.27 16.31 -4.58
C GLU A 141 -3.32 15.06 -3.69
N THR A 142 -2.14 14.54 -3.41
CA THR A 142 -1.96 13.30 -2.67
C THR A 142 -0.91 13.51 -1.60
N LEU A 143 -1.24 13.17 -0.37
CA LEU A 143 -0.27 13.18 0.70
C LEU A 143 0.63 11.94 0.58
N LEU A 144 1.92 12.17 0.35
CA LEU A 144 2.91 11.10 0.30
C LEU A 144 3.60 10.99 1.65
N LEU A 145 3.40 9.85 2.30
CA LEU A 145 4.05 9.48 3.54
C LEU A 145 5.20 8.52 3.26
N HIS A 146 6.20 8.50 4.13
CA HIS A 146 7.32 7.58 4.04
C HIS A 146 7.74 7.05 5.41
N ARG A 147 8.42 5.91 5.38
CA ARG A 147 9.18 5.35 6.49
C ARG A 147 10.52 4.87 5.96
N GLY A 148 11.58 5.13 6.70
CA GLY A 148 12.95 4.94 6.24
C GLY A 148 13.53 6.20 5.62
N GLU A 149 14.61 6.06 4.89
CA GLU A 149 15.32 7.17 4.27
C GLU A 149 14.66 7.57 2.95
N ALA A 150 13.91 8.66 2.97
CA ALA A 150 13.26 9.16 1.76
C ALA A 150 14.31 9.67 0.76
N PRO A 151 14.13 9.39 -0.54
CA PRO A 151 15.00 9.95 -1.58
C PRO A 151 14.89 11.47 -1.61
N GLN A 152 15.92 12.13 -2.16
CA GLN A 152 15.85 13.57 -2.38
C GLN A 152 14.72 13.92 -3.36
N ARG A 153 14.21 15.16 -3.25
CA ARG A 153 13.11 15.64 -4.09
C ARG A 153 13.36 15.42 -5.59
N ALA A 154 14.59 15.60 -6.04
CA ALA A 154 14.97 15.43 -7.45
C ALA A 154 14.82 13.98 -7.94
N ASP A 155 15.01 13.01 -7.04
CA ASP A 155 15.03 11.58 -7.37
C ASP A 155 13.66 10.91 -7.13
N LEU A 156 12.78 11.54 -6.34
CA LEU A 156 11.52 10.94 -5.89
C LEU A 156 10.66 10.45 -7.06
N ARG A 157 10.56 11.24 -8.13
CA ARG A 157 9.76 10.85 -9.29
C ARG A 157 10.27 9.54 -9.92
N GLY A 158 11.57 9.45 -10.17
CA GLY A 158 12.18 8.24 -10.74
C GLY A 158 12.03 7.02 -9.83
N VAL A 159 12.10 7.23 -8.51
CA VAL A 159 11.87 6.16 -7.53
C VAL A 159 10.42 5.67 -7.59
N LEU A 160 9.45 6.56 -7.62
CA LEU A 160 8.03 6.17 -7.70
C LEU A 160 7.71 5.49 -9.03
N GLU A 161 8.24 6.00 -10.16
CA GLU A 161 8.13 5.35 -11.47
C GLU A 161 8.67 3.92 -11.43
N ALA A 162 9.83 3.70 -10.80
CA ALA A 162 10.43 2.37 -10.66
C ALA A 162 9.57 1.44 -9.77
N VAL A 163 8.94 1.97 -8.71
CA VAL A 163 8.05 1.21 -7.82
C VAL A 163 6.75 0.83 -8.52
N TYR A 164 6.21 1.70 -9.38
CA TYR A 164 4.99 1.43 -10.14
C TYR A 164 5.21 0.59 -11.40
N ALA A 165 6.44 0.53 -11.92
CA ALA A 165 6.77 -0.18 -13.16
C ALA A 165 6.30 -1.65 -13.20
N PRO A 166 6.31 -2.44 -12.10
CA PRO A 166 5.75 -3.79 -12.12
C PRO A 166 4.29 -3.86 -12.55
N MET A 167 3.48 -2.87 -12.19
CA MET A 167 2.05 -2.86 -12.49
C MET A 167 1.74 -2.22 -13.84
N TYR A 168 2.30 -1.05 -14.13
CA TYR A 168 1.92 -0.22 -15.25
C TYR A 168 2.96 -0.17 -16.40
N GLY A 169 4.14 -0.78 -16.18
CA GLY A 169 5.27 -0.69 -17.12
C GLY A 169 6.11 0.57 -16.91
N PRO A 170 7.15 0.78 -17.76
CA PRO A 170 8.13 1.84 -17.57
C PRO A 170 7.66 3.26 -17.92
N LYS A 171 6.38 3.43 -18.21
CA LYS A 171 5.78 4.73 -18.55
C LYS A 171 4.60 4.97 -17.59
N PHE A 172 4.93 5.51 -16.45
CA PHE A 172 3.93 6.03 -15.53
C PHE A 172 4.07 7.55 -15.40
#